data_e288f7a2eefb45fa0039684956128bee
#
_entry.id   e288f7a2eefb45fa0039684956128bee
#
_cell.length_a   1.000
_cell.length_b   1.000
_cell.length_c   1.000
_cell.angle_alpha   90.00
_cell.angle_beta   90.00
_cell.angle_gamma   90.00
#
_symmetry.space_group_name_H-M   'P 1'
#
loop_
_entity.id
_entity.type
_entity.pdbx_description
1 polymer ?
#
loop_
_entity_poly.entity_id
_entity_poly.type
_entity_poly.pdbx_seq_one_letter_code
_entity_poly.pdbx_strand_id
1 'polypeptide(L)'
;MVLPTSASVAQIMSEGKLFPWPRPAKCPRCGGRKLWGHGFVERYFDGIDVPLPVKRWRCPDCRAVHTCRPASHWRRFLAPISVIIVSLTAKLTGFHWPEDESRQRQQYWYRGFLIQSHFDGLPPAALETLLLTHVVIATHSTADRTTVPVLDSPHRRLAATAPP
;
A
#
# COMPACT_ATOMS: atom_id res chain seq x y z
N MET A 1 0.46 -9.05 6.56
CA MET A 1 1.24 -8.84 5.32
C MET A 1 0.27 -8.65 4.17
N VAL A 2 0.62 -7.90 3.13
CA VAL A 2 -0.25 -7.63 1.98
C VAL A 2 0.22 -8.47 0.80
N LEU A 3 -0.73 -9.06 0.08
CA LEU A 3 -0.50 -9.85 -1.13
C LEU A 3 -1.05 -9.05 -2.31
N PRO A 4 -0.22 -8.68 -3.29
CA PRO A 4 -0.74 -8.07 -4.52
C PRO A 4 -1.59 -9.09 -5.27
N THR A 5 -2.66 -8.62 -5.89
CA THR A 5 -3.51 -9.42 -6.77
C THR A 5 -3.72 -8.67 -8.07
N SER A 6 -3.89 -9.41 -9.15
CA SER A 6 -4.25 -8.86 -10.47
C SER A 6 -5.65 -8.25 -10.52
N ALA A 7 -6.47 -8.47 -9.50
CA ALA A 7 -7.79 -7.85 -9.40
C ALA A 7 -7.71 -6.33 -9.47
N SER A 8 -8.48 -5.72 -10.35
CA SER A 8 -8.70 -4.28 -10.34
C SER A 8 -9.71 -3.91 -9.26
N VAL A 9 -9.70 -2.66 -8.82
CA VAL A 9 -10.70 -2.14 -7.89
C VAL A 9 -12.11 -2.24 -8.47
N ALA A 10 -12.27 -1.99 -9.77
CA ALA A 10 -13.55 -2.11 -10.48
C ALA A 10 -14.08 -3.55 -10.50
N GLN A 11 -13.22 -4.54 -10.71
CA GLN A 11 -13.62 -5.96 -10.63
C GLN A 11 -14.05 -6.35 -9.22
N ILE A 12 -13.32 -5.91 -8.19
CA ILE A 12 -13.71 -6.18 -6.80
C ILE A 12 -15.05 -5.50 -6.49
N MET A 13 -15.29 -4.30 -7.02
CA MET A 13 -16.54 -3.59 -6.83
C MET A 13 -17.73 -4.32 -7.49
N SER A 14 -17.54 -4.82 -8.72
CA SER A 14 -18.62 -5.52 -9.45
C SER A 14 -18.89 -6.93 -8.95
N GLU A 15 -17.87 -7.70 -8.62
CA GLU A 15 -17.96 -9.11 -8.26
C GLU A 15 -17.96 -9.36 -6.73
N GLY A 16 -17.43 -8.41 -5.98
CA GLY A 16 -17.38 -8.45 -4.52
C GLY A 16 -16.67 -9.70 -3.99
N LYS A 17 -17.37 -10.43 -3.15
CA LYS A 17 -16.87 -11.69 -2.57
C LYS A 17 -16.78 -12.83 -3.56
N LEU A 18 -17.51 -12.76 -4.69
CA LEU A 18 -17.56 -13.79 -5.73
C LEU A 18 -16.36 -13.73 -6.68
N PHE A 19 -15.60 -12.62 -6.65
CA PHE A 19 -14.36 -12.53 -7.42
C PHE A 19 -13.49 -13.78 -7.18
N PRO A 20 -12.90 -14.38 -8.23
CA PRO A 20 -12.07 -15.58 -8.13
C PRO A 20 -10.70 -15.25 -7.52
N TRP A 21 -10.67 -15.05 -6.23
CA TRP A 21 -9.48 -14.65 -5.49
C TRP A 21 -8.36 -15.67 -5.62
N PRO A 22 -7.22 -15.32 -6.21
CA PRO A 22 -6.11 -16.25 -6.39
C PRO A 22 -5.56 -16.66 -5.04
N ARG A 23 -5.40 -17.99 -4.87
CA ARG A 23 -4.76 -18.55 -3.68
C ARG A 23 -3.25 -18.46 -3.83
N PRO A 24 -2.52 -17.85 -2.89
CA PRO A 24 -1.08 -17.80 -2.96
C PRO A 24 -0.45 -19.19 -2.88
N ALA A 25 0.55 -19.46 -3.71
CA ALA A 25 1.23 -20.75 -3.73
C ALA A 25 2.08 -21.00 -2.47
N LYS A 26 2.60 -19.93 -1.87
CA LYS A 26 3.45 -19.98 -0.67
C LYS A 26 3.12 -18.84 0.29
N CYS A 27 3.33 -19.10 1.57
CA CYS A 27 3.27 -18.06 2.59
C CYS A 27 4.47 -17.10 2.43
N PRO A 28 4.25 -15.78 2.25
CA PRO A 28 5.36 -14.84 2.08
C PRO A 28 6.17 -14.62 3.38
N ARG A 29 5.71 -15.15 4.52
CA ARG A 29 6.42 -15.01 5.79
C ARG A 29 7.33 -16.20 6.09
N CYS A 30 6.85 -17.43 5.89
CA CYS A 30 7.58 -18.64 6.29
C CYS A 30 7.79 -19.64 5.14
N GLY A 31 7.34 -19.34 3.92
CA GLY A 31 7.45 -20.24 2.77
C GLY A 31 6.48 -21.43 2.77
N GLY A 32 5.69 -21.61 3.83
CA GLY A 32 4.71 -22.71 3.93
C GLY A 32 3.75 -22.76 2.74
N ARG A 33 3.49 -23.95 2.22
CA ARG A 33 2.71 -24.14 0.99
C ARG A 33 1.19 -24.20 1.21
N LYS A 34 0.75 -24.26 2.46
CA LYS A 34 -0.69 -24.31 2.78
C LYS A 34 -1.15 -22.94 3.26
N LEU A 35 -2.12 -22.36 2.55
CA LEU A 35 -2.81 -21.17 3.01
C LEU A 35 -4.31 -21.45 2.99
N TRP A 36 -4.98 -21.10 4.06
CA TRP A 36 -6.42 -21.29 4.20
C TRP A 36 -7.16 -19.97 3.97
N GLY A 37 -8.34 -20.04 3.41
CA GLY A 37 -9.24 -18.90 3.33
C GLY A 37 -9.58 -18.41 4.74
N HIS A 38 -9.40 -17.11 5.00
CA HIS A 38 -9.64 -16.49 6.31
C HIS A 38 -10.67 -15.36 6.21
N GLY A 39 -11.73 -15.58 5.43
CA GLY A 39 -12.80 -14.62 5.23
C GLY A 39 -12.36 -13.40 4.43
N PHE A 40 -13.05 -12.30 4.66
CA PHE A 40 -12.87 -11.02 3.99
C PHE A 40 -12.67 -9.91 5.02
N VAL A 41 -12.16 -8.80 4.57
CA VAL A 41 -12.12 -7.55 5.33
C VAL A 41 -12.48 -6.40 4.40
N GLU A 42 -13.26 -5.47 4.88
CA GLU A 42 -13.62 -4.29 4.13
C GLU A 42 -12.46 -3.30 4.08
N ARG A 43 -12.27 -2.69 2.91
CA ARG A 43 -11.23 -1.68 2.65
C ARG A 43 -11.80 -0.58 1.78
N TYR A 44 -11.42 0.64 2.11
CA TYR A 44 -11.70 1.82 1.30
C TYR A 44 -10.59 2.03 0.28
N PHE A 45 -10.97 2.58 -0.87
CA PHE A 45 -10.09 3.02 -1.94
C PHE A 45 -10.54 4.40 -2.40
N ASP A 46 -9.61 5.25 -2.78
CA ASP A 46 -9.96 6.58 -3.24
C ASP A 46 -10.83 6.53 -4.49
N GLY A 47 -11.78 7.47 -4.55
CA GLY A 47 -12.77 7.53 -5.63
C GLY A 47 -13.92 6.52 -5.50
N ILE A 48 -14.00 5.80 -4.35
CA ILE A 48 -15.08 4.84 -4.08
C ILE A 48 -15.63 5.09 -2.69
N ASP A 49 -16.90 5.43 -2.61
CA ASP A 49 -17.59 5.80 -1.37
C ASP A 49 -17.98 4.61 -0.50
N VAL A 50 -17.92 3.40 -1.05
CA VAL A 50 -18.29 2.18 -0.34
C VAL A 50 -17.06 1.31 -0.05
N PRO A 51 -17.01 0.64 1.12
CA PRO A 51 -15.94 -0.29 1.41
C PRO A 51 -16.04 -1.55 0.55
N LEU A 52 -14.92 -1.99 0.01
CA LEU A 52 -14.84 -3.18 -0.82
C LEU A 52 -14.32 -4.38 -0.02
N PRO A 53 -14.90 -5.59 -0.21
CA PRO A 53 -14.46 -6.80 0.44
C PRO A 53 -13.16 -7.31 -0.20
N VAL A 54 -12.08 -7.39 0.56
CA VAL A 54 -10.82 -8.00 0.10
C VAL A 54 -10.54 -9.29 0.84
N LYS A 55 -10.08 -10.31 0.11
CA LYS A 55 -9.81 -11.65 0.64
C LYS A 55 -8.65 -11.66 1.60
N ARG A 56 -8.78 -12.47 2.66
CA ARG A 56 -7.68 -12.80 3.56
C ARG A 56 -7.32 -14.28 3.45
N TRP A 57 -6.04 -14.57 3.62
CA TRP A 57 -5.48 -15.90 3.68
C TRP A 57 -4.70 -16.08 4.98
N ARG A 58 -4.82 -17.23 5.63
CA ARG A 58 -4.10 -17.56 6.86
C ARG A 58 -3.13 -18.71 6.60
N CYS A 59 -1.90 -18.55 7.04
CA CYS A 59 -0.94 -19.65 7.07
C CYS A 59 -1.13 -20.47 8.35
N PRO A 60 -1.30 -21.80 8.28
CA PRO A 60 -1.37 -22.65 9.47
C PRO A 60 -0.05 -22.71 10.21
N ASP A 61 1.08 -22.71 9.50
CA ASP A 61 2.41 -22.94 10.07
C ASP A 61 2.86 -21.76 10.94
N CYS A 62 2.86 -20.55 10.39
CA CYS A 62 3.29 -19.35 11.12
C CYS A 62 2.13 -18.49 11.66
N ARG A 63 0.89 -18.93 11.46
CA ARG A 63 -0.37 -18.25 11.88
C ARG A 63 -0.57 -16.84 11.32
N ALA A 64 0.32 -16.38 10.42
CA ALA A 64 0.21 -15.07 9.81
C ALA A 64 -1.04 -14.96 8.93
N VAL A 65 -1.70 -13.80 9.00
CA VAL A 65 -2.82 -13.44 8.13
C VAL A 65 -2.33 -12.48 7.05
N HIS A 66 -2.63 -12.80 5.81
CA HIS A 66 -2.28 -12.05 4.63
C HIS A 66 -3.55 -11.51 4.00
N THR A 67 -3.58 -10.21 3.67
CA THR A 67 -4.72 -9.56 3.03
C THR A 67 -4.38 -9.30 1.57
N CYS A 68 -5.24 -9.71 0.65
CA CYS A 68 -5.12 -9.36 -0.76
C CYS A 68 -5.29 -7.85 -0.94
N ARG A 69 -4.65 -7.31 -1.97
CA ARG A 69 -4.81 -5.92 -2.37
C ARG A 69 -4.64 -5.79 -3.89
N PRO A 70 -5.43 -4.94 -4.56
CA PRO A 70 -5.20 -4.63 -5.97
C PRO A 70 -3.77 -4.19 -6.22
N ALA A 71 -3.15 -4.69 -7.30
CA ALA A 71 -1.78 -4.31 -7.67
C ALA A 71 -1.64 -2.81 -7.94
N SER A 72 -2.74 -2.15 -8.29
CA SER A 72 -2.81 -0.69 -8.48
C SER A 72 -2.68 0.14 -7.22
N HIS A 73 -2.58 -0.48 -6.02
CA HIS A 73 -2.52 0.24 -4.75
C HIS A 73 -1.41 -0.30 -3.87
N TRP A 74 -0.56 0.59 -3.38
CA TRP A 74 0.45 0.24 -2.40
C TRP A 74 -0.14 0.01 -1.01
N ARG A 75 0.59 -0.73 -0.21
CA ARG A 75 0.21 -0.96 1.17
C ARG A 75 0.10 0.37 1.94
N ARG A 76 -0.97 0.52 2.71
CA ARG A 76 -1.30 1.69 3.54
C ARG A 76 -1.76 2.94 2.77
N PHE A 77 -1.78 2.90 1.45
CA PHE A 77 -2.30 4.01 0.67
C PHE A 77 -3.71 3.68 0.14
N LEU A 78 -4.59 4.66 0.16
CA LEU A 78 -5.92 4.57 -0.43
C LEU A 78 -5.87 4.98 -1.90
N ALA A 79 -4.96 5.89 -2.23
CA ALA A 79 -4.77 6.36 -3.59
C ALA A 79 -4.16 5.29 -4.50
N PRO A 80 -4.54 5.26 -5.78
CA PRO A 80 -3.87 4.48 -6.80
C PRO A 80 -2.39 4.84 -6.91
N ILE A 81 -1.57 3.86 -7.27
CA ILE A 81 -0.13 4.07 -7.50
C ILE A 81 0.11 5.15 -8.56
N SER A 82 -0.70 5.16 -9.63
CA SER A 82 -0.61 6.17 -10.70
C SER A 82 -0.74 7.59 -10.19
N VAL A 83 -1.69 7.86 -9.30
CA VAL A 83 -1.90 9.19 -8.71
C VAL A 83 -0.71 9.60 -7.85
N ILE A 84 -0.20 8.66 -7.04
CA ILE A 84 0.97 8.91 -6.20
C ILE A 84 2.21 9.20 -7.05
N ILE A 85 2.43 8.42 -8.12
CA ILE A 85 3.57 8.61 -9.03
C ILE A 85 3.49 9.97 -9.73
N VAL A 86 2.34 10.34 -10.28
CA VAL A 86 2.16 11.66 -10.92
C VAL A 86 2.51 12.79 -9.95
N SER A 87 2.02 12.70 -8.71
CA SER A 87 2.31 13.71 -7.68
C SER A 87 3.80 13.79 -7.34
N LEU A 88 4.47 12.64 -7.16
CA LEU A 88 5.89 12.59 -6.85
C LEU A 88 6.74 13.09 -8.02
N THR A 89 6.41 12.69 -9.24
CA THR A 89 7.12 13.14 -10.46
C THR A 89 7.01 14.65 -10.62
N ALA A 90 5.80 15.21 -10.53
CA ALA A 90 5.59 16.64 -10.63
C ALA A 90 6.42 17.41 -9.58
N LYS A 91 6.51 16.89 -8.36
CA LYS A 91 7.32 17.49 -7.30
C LYS A 91 8.82 17.41 -7.56
N LEU A 92 9.28 16.29 -8.07
CA LEU A 92 10.73 16.07 -8.32
C LEU A 92 11.23 16.80 -9.56
N THR A 93 10.43 16.87 -10.62
CA THR A 93 10.86 17.47 -11.89
C THR A 93 10.45 18.94 -12.02
N GLY A 94 9.25 19.28 -11.57
CA GLY A 94 8.67 20.62 -11.72
C GLY A 94 8.67 21.44 -10.42
N PHE A 95 9.10 20.88 -9.30
CA PHE A 95 9.10 21.52 -7.98
C PHE A 95 7.73 22.02 -7.50
N HIS A 96 6.63 21.60 -8.15
CA HIS A 96 5.27 21.97 -7.81
C HIS A 96 4.44 20.75 -7.36
N TRP A 97 3.29 21.02 -6.77
CA TRP A 97 2.30 20.01 -6.40
C TRP A 97 1.11 20.11 -7.35
N PRO A 98 0.64 18.98 -7.94
CA PRO A 98 -0.61 18.96 -8.68
C PRO A 98 -1.79 19.44 -7.83
N GLU A 99 -2.74 20.16 -8.45
CA GLU A 99 -3.89 20.75 -7.76
C GLU A 99 -5.00 19.73 -7.44
N ASP A 100 -5.02 18.60 -8.15
CA ASP A 100 -6.06 17.58 -8.06
C ASP A 100 -6.06 16.84 -6.70
N GLU A 101 -4.96 16.94 -5.94
CA GLU A 101 -4.79 16.27 -4.67
C GLU A 101 -4.41 17.23 -3.54
N SER A 102 -4.87 16.94 -2.33
CA SER A 102 -4.53 17.80 -1.20
C SER A 102 -3.02 17.83 -0.94
N ARG A 103 -2.48 19.04 -0.70
CA ARG A 103 -1.06 19.25 -0.44
C ARG A 103 -0.53 18.40 0.72
N GLN A 104 -1.37 18.17 1.74
CA GLN A 104 -0.99 17.36 2.91
C GLN A 104 -0.77 15.89 2.54
N ARG A 105 -1.64 15.31 1.69
CA ARG A 105 -1.48 13.94 1.19
C ARG A 105 -0.23 13.80 0.35
N GLN A 106 0.00 14.74 -0.57
CA GLN A 106 1.17 14.75 -1.44
C GLN A 106 2.47 14.87 -0.63
N GLN A 107 2.51 15.72 0.39
CA GLN A 107 3.65 15.81 1.31
C GLN A 107 3.88 14.51 2.10
N TYR A 108 2.81 13.82 2.50
CA TYR A 108 2.91 12.53 3.17
C TYR A 108 3.54 11.48 2.26
N TRP A 109 3.11 11.39 0.99
CA TRP A 109 3.69 10.49 0.00
C TRP A 109 5.16 10.80 -0.27
N TYR A 110 5.48 12.07 -0.43
CA TYR A 110 6.85 12.52 -0.69
C TYR A 110 7.80 12.21 0.48
N ARG A 111 7.38 12.45 1.71
CA ARG A 111 8.16 12.08 2.90
C ARG A 111 8.39 10.57 2.98
N GLY A 112 7.35 9.78 2.73
CA GLY A 112 7.46 8.32 2.70
C GLY A 112 8.42 7.82 1.63
N PHE A 113 8.38 8.45 0.46
CA PHE A 113 9.29 8.18 -0.64
C PHE A 113 10.76 8.53 -0.30
N LEU A 114 11.02 9.70 0.27
CA LEU A 114 12.38 10.09 0.68
C LEU A 114 12.96 9.16 1.75
N ILE A 115 12.14 8.75 2.72
CA ILE A 115 12.57 7.80 3.75
C ILE A 115 12.94 6.47 3.10
N GLN A 116 12.10 5.95 2.21
CA GLN A 116 12.34 4.68 1.54
C GLN A 116 13.60 4.74 0.67
N SER A 117 13.76 5.79 -0.13
CA SER A 117 14.94 5.97 -0.98
C SER A 117 16.25 6.07 -0.19
N HIS A 118 16.20 6.69 0.99
CA HIS A 118 17.37 6.76 1.89
C HIS A 118 17.75 5.36 2.39
N PHE A 119 16.78 4.53 2.77
CA PHE A 119 17.05 3.15 3.20
C PHE A 119 17.61 2.28 2.07
N ASP A 120 17.20 2.54 0.84
CA ASP A 120 17.68 1.79 -0.33
C ASP A 120 19.04 2.29 -0.85
N GLY A 121 19.60 3.31 -0.23
CA GLY A 121 20.90 3.88 -0.60
C GLY A 121 20.93 4.54 -1.99
N LEU A 122 19.76 4.97 -2.49
CA LEU A 122 19.64 5.49 -3.84
C LEU A 122 19.95 6.98 -3.91
N PRO A 123 20.82 7.41 -4.83
CA PRO A 123 21.07 8.82 -5.06
C PRO A 123 19.80 9.49 -5.64
N PRO A 124 19.56 10.79 -5.34
CA PRO A 124 18.39 11.51 -5.82
C PRO A 124 18.14 11.43 -7.32
N ALA A 125 19.21 11.38 -8.13
CA ALA A 125 19.10 11.22 -9.59
C ALA A 125 18.58 9.84 -10.05
N ALA A 126 18.78 8.78 -9.25
CA ALA A 126 18.24 7.47 -9.54
C ALA A 126 16.74 7.37 -9.20
N LEU A 127 16.21 8.29 -8.39
CA LEU A 127 14.81 8.30 -7.98
C LEU A 127 13.86 8.55 -9.15
N GLU A 128 14.28 9.37 -10.09
CA GLU A 128 13.49 9.68 -11.30
C GLU A 128 13.32 8.43 -12.18
N THR A 129 14.41 7.71 -12.40
CA THR A 129 14.39 6.44 -13.15
C THR A 129 13.54 5.38 -12.45
N LEU A 130 13.57 5.36 -11.13
CA LEU A 130 12.84 4.39 -10.31
C LEU A 130 11.33 4.67 -10.25
N LEU A 131 10.92 5.93 -10.22
CA LEU A 131 9.51 6.32 -10.35
C LEU A 131 8.95 5.91 -11.71
N LEU A 132 9.74 6.04 -12.78
CA LEU A 132 9.37 5.65 -14.12
C LEU A 132 9.27 4.12 -14.30
N THR A 133 10.02 3.34 -13.54
CA THR A 133 10.05 1.87 -13.65
C THR A 133 9.07 1.15 -12.73
N HIS A 134 8.31 1.84 -11.90
CA HIS A 134 7.33 1.28 -10.96
C HIS A 134 7.89 0.25 -9.95
N VAL A 135 9.22 0.09 -9.87
CA VAL A 135 9.85 -1.07 -9.22
C VAL A 135 10.10 -0.85 -7.73
N VAL A 136 10.40 0.38 -7.30
CA VAL A 136 10.97 0.61 -5.97
C VAL A 136 10.06 0.29 -4.79
N ILE A 137 8.76 0.45 -4.93
CA ILE A 137 7.84 0.35 -3.80
C ILE A 137 7.16 -1.02 -3.71
N ALA A 138 7.25 -1.82 -4.77
CA ALA A 138 6.68 -3.17 -4.80
C ALA A 138 7.62 -4.24 -4.19
N THR A 139 8.92 -4.03 -4.22
CA THR A 139 9.93 -5.03 -3.89
C THR A 139 10.29 -5.11 -2.41
N HIS A 140 10.08 -4.07 -1.62
CA HIS A 140 10.51 -4.04 -0.22
C HIS A 140 9.48 -4.55 0.80
N SER A 141 8.79 -5.62 0.46
CA SER A 141 7.88 -6.30 1.40
C SER A 141 8.56 -7.29 2.34
N THR A 142 9.85 -7.59 2.19
CA THR A 142 10.47 -8.74 2.84
C THR A 142 11.71 -8.45 3.70
N ALA A 143 12.29 -7.27 3.65
CA ALA A 143 13.44 -6.95 4.48
C ALA A 143 13.00 -6.36 5.83
N ASP A 144 13.26 -7.13 6.82
CA ASP A 144 13.53 -6.84 8.25
C ASP A 144 12.92 -5.54 8.83
N ARG A 145 11.79 -5.71 9.52
CA ARG A 145 11.00 -4.65 10.15
C ARG A 145 11.23 -4.52 11.63
N THR A 146 12.43 -4.68 12.09
CA THR A 146 12.66 -4.63 13.55
C THR A 146 12.84 -3.20 14.10
N THR A 147 13.07 -2.20 13.26
CA THR A 147 13.34 -0.83 13.77
C THR A 147 12.99 0.28 12.79
N VAL A 148 11.74 0.38 12.34
CA VAL A 148 11.30 1.66 11.76
C VAL A 148 10.51 2.40 12.82
N PRO A 149 10.92 3.61 13.25
CA PRO A 149 10.10 4.42 14.12
C PRO A 149 8.76 4.64 13.41
N VAL A 150 7.68 4.26 14.09
CA VAL A 150 6.32 4.58 13.66
C VAL A 150 6.26 6.10 13.58
N LEU A 151 6.32 6.66 12.39
CA LEU A 151 5.92 8.04 12.18
C LEU A 151 4.44 8.10 12.57
N ASP A 152 4.19 8.68 13.74
CA ASP A 152 2.85 8.92 14.25
C ASP A 152 2.03 9.59 13.14
N SER A 153 1.01 8.89 12.70
CA SER A 153 0.06 9.44 11.73
C SER A 153 -0.59 10.66 12.37
N PRO A 154 -0.58 11.84 11.74
CA PRO A 154 -1.17 13.05 12.31
C PRO A 154 -2.66 12.90 12.68
N HIS A 155 -3.34 11.88 12.17
CA HIS A 155 -4.73 11.58 12.52
C HIS A 155 -4.91 10.94 13.90
N ARG A 156 -3.86 10.48 14.58
CA ARG A 156 -3.98 9.93 15.93
C ARG A 156 -3.96 11.00 17.03
N ARG A 157 -3.51 12.23 16.74
CA ARG A 157 -3.47 13.30 17.74
C ARG A 157 -4.79 14.03 17.96
N LEU A 158 -5.77 13.89 17.04
CA LEU A 158 -7.06 14.58 17.17
C LEU A 158 -8.11 13.79 17.97
N ALA A 159 -7.83 12.54 18.37
CA ALA A 159 -8.77 11.72 19.15
C ALA A 159 -8.51 11.74 20.68
N ALA A 160 -7.52 12.49 21.15
CA ALA A 160 -7.08 12.43 22.55
C ALA A 160 -7.43 13.66 23.40
N THR A 161 -8.28 14.56 22.94
CA THR A 161 -8.75 15.70 23.73
C THR A 161 -10.27 15.83 23.65
N ALA A 162 -10.97 14.99 24.40
CA ALA A 162 -12.30 15.35 24.92
C ALA A 162 -12.10 15.83 26.37
N PRO A 163 -12.51 17.03 26.74
CA PRO A 163 -12.48 17.50 28.11
C PRO A 163 -13.55 16.79 28.95
N PRO A 164 -13.43 16.88 30.29
CA PRO A 164 -14.25 16.15 31.25
C PRO A 164 -15.73 16.50 31.22
#